data_3a0595ea85850c70f49a2ee6803e7f6c
#
_entry.id   3a0595ea85850c70f49a2ee6803e7f6c
#
_cell.length_a   1.000
_cell.length_b   1.000
_cell.length_c   1.000
_cell.angle_alpha   90.00
_cell.angle_beta   90.00
_cell.angle_gamma   90.00
#
_symmetry.space_group_name_H-M   'P 1'
#
loop_
_entity.id
_entity.type
_entity.pdbx_description
1 polymer ?
#
loop_
_entity_poly.entity_id
_entity_poly.type
_entity_poly.pdbx_seq_one_letter_code
_entity_poly.pdbx_strand_id
1 'polypeptide(L)'
;ESIMTPQGKQMMQNFLSIRRSKKMIREAIIRLADKQDLSYEMAEDCMDEIMSGDTSDIQTSAFLTALSMKGETIDEITACASGMRKHCVKLLHDMDVLEIVGTGGDRSNSFNISTTSSLVVSAAGVPVAKHGNRAASSKCGAADVLEALGVNITVSPEKSQELLKKINICFLFAQNYHISMKYVAPVRKELGIRTIFNILGPLANPAGANMQLMGVYSKDLVEPIAKVLSNLGVKNGMVVFGQDGLDEISASAPTSVCEIRDGKLSSYVITPEQFGMARCSKDELIGGFPEENAKITRDILNGQKGGKRNAVVLNAGAALYIAK
;
A
#
# COMPACT_ATOMS: atom_id res chain seq x y z
N GLU A 1 -48.27 -3.81 8.94
CA GLU A 1 -48.02 -5.26 8.68
C GLU A 1 -46.73 -5.50 7.90
N SER A 2 -46.42 -4.71 6.85
CA SER A 2 -45.20 -4.91 6.04
C SER A 2 -43.87 -4.79 6.81
N ILE A 3 -43.83 -4.02 7.91
CA ILE A 3 -42.63 -3.82 8.73
C ILE A 3 -42.33 -5.06 9.62
N MET A 4 -43.33 -5.89 9.88
CA MET A 4 -43.20 -7.09 10.73
C MET A 4 -42.65 -8.30 9.98
N THR A 5 -42.60 -8.26 8.62
CA THR A 5 -42.02 -9.34 7.83
C THR A 5 -40.49 -9.28 7.84
N PRO A 6 -39.78 -10.41 7.63
CA PRO A 6 -38.32 -10.41 7.51
C PRO A 6 -37.81 -9.42 6.44
N GLN A 7 -38.49 -9.34 5.30
CA GLN A 7 -38.18 -8.40 4.22
C GLN A 7 -38.44 -6.93 4.65
N GLY A 8 -39.53 -6.66 5.36
CA GLY A 8 -39.82 -5.33 5.90
C GLY A 8 -38.80 -4.88 6.94
N LYS A 9 -38.35 -5.79 7.81
CA LYS A 9 -37.25 -5.53 8.76
C LYS A 9 -35.95 -5.23 8.05
N GLN A 10 -35.61 -6.01 7.00
CA GLN A 10 -34.41 -5.79 6.20
C GLN A 10 -34.46 -4.46 5.45
N MET A 11 -35.60 -4.09 4.85
CA MET A 11 -35.81 -2.79 4.22
C MET A 11 -35.67 -1.64 5.22
N MET A 12 -36.20 -1.80 6.43
CA MET A 12 -36.07 -0.82 7.49
C MET A 12 -34.62 -0.67 7.97
N GLN A 13 -33.91 -1.79 8.12
CA GLN A 13 -32.49 -1.78 8.47
C GLN A 13 -31.66 -1.08 7.38
N ASN A 14 -31.91 -1.39 6.10
CA ASN A 14 -31.27 -0.72 4.97
C ASN A 14 -31.59 0.79 4.95
N PHE A 15 -32.85 1.18 5.17
CA PHE A 15 -33.26 2.58 5.24
C PHE A 15 -32.61 3.32 6.42
N LEU A 16 -32.50 2.68 7.59
CA LEU A 16 -31.84 3.23 8.76
C LEU A 16 -30.32 3.33 8.56
N SER A 17 -29.72 2.38 7.85
CA SER A 17 -28.29 2.44 7.48
C SER A 17 -28.01 3.58 6.51
N ILE A 18 -28.84 3.76 5.46
CA ILE A 18 -28.74 4.88 4.51
C ILE A 18 -28.90 6.24 5.22
N ARG A 19 -29.79 6.33 6.21
CA ARG A 19 -29.98 7.57 7.00
C ARG A 19 -28.86 7.81 8.02
N ARG A 20 -28.19 6.74 8.49
CA ARG A 20 -27.04 6.82 9.37
C ARG A 20 -25.81 7.32 8.62
N SER A 21 -25.56 6.82 7.39
CA SER A 21 -24.39 7.19 6.58
C SER A 21 -24.34 8.71 6.32
N LYS A 22 -25.45 9.35 5.98
CA LYS A 22 -25.48 10.80 5.67
C LYS A 22 -25.14 11.75 6.84
N LYS A 23 -25.01 11.24 8.07
CA LYS A 23 -24.62 12.02 9.25
C LYS A 23 -23.21 11.73 9.74
N MET A 24 -22.62 10.63 9.33
CA MET A 24 -21.41 10.10 9.96
C MET A 24 -20.19 10.99 9.70
N ILE A 25 -19.97 11.41 8.46
CA ILE A 25 -18.84 12.28 8.11
C ILE A 25 -18.85 13.61 8.88
N ARG A 26 -20.04 14.20 9.12
CA ARG A 26 -20.13 15.47 9.87
C ARG A 26 -19.84 15.27 11.35
N GLU A 27 -20.33 14.21 11.96
CA GLU A 27 -20.06 13.88 13.35
C GLU A 27 -18.58 13.55 13.55
N ALA A 28 -18.00 12.77 12.63
CA ALA A 28 -16.58 12.44 12.63
C ALA A 28 -15.70 13.70 12.56
N ILE A 29 -16.02 14.66 11.68
CA ILE A 29 -15.28 15.92 11.59
C ILE A 29 -15.30 16.69 12.93
N ILE A 30 -16.46 16.73 13.61
CA ILE A 30 -16.57 17.41 14.92
C ILE A 30 -15.67 16.71 15.96
N ARG A 31 -15.75 15.39 16.06
CA ARG A 31 -14.89 14.60 16.98
C ARG A 31 -13.40 14.80 16.70
N LEU A 32 -13.00 14.73 15.42
CA LEU A 32 -11.61 14.94 15.03
C LEU A 32 -11.13 16.37 15.33
N ALA A 33 -11.99 17.39 15.17
CA ALA A 33 -11.67 18.77 15.53
C ALA A 33 -11.43 18.92 17.04
N ASP A 34 -12.16 18.14 17.86
CA ASP A 34 -11.98 18.04 19.31
C ASP A 34 -10.84 17.07 19.70
N LYS A 35 -10.06 16.58 18.73
CA LYS A 35 -8.95 15.61 18.90
C LYS A 35 -9.37 14.28 19.52
N GLN A 36 -10.62 13.88 19.31
CA GLN A 36 -11.14 12.58 19.74
C GLN A 36 -10.92 11.54 18.65
N ASP A 37 -10.60 10.33 19.07
CA ASP A 37 -10.47 9.18 18.19
C ASP A 37 -11.86 8.75 17.67
N LEU A 38 -11.87 8.26 16.44
CA LEU A 38 -13.04 7.61 15.85
C LEU A 38 -13.07 6.12 16.22
N SER A 39 -14.27 5.58 16.41
CA SER A 39 -14.40 4.13 16.43
C SER A 39 -14.09 3.54 15.05
N TYR A 40 -13.76 2.24 15.02
CA TYR A 40 -13.54 1.51 13.77
C TYR A 40 -14.72 1.68 12.80
N GLU A 41 -15.95 1.47 13.30
CA GLU A 41 -17.17 1.54 12.50
C GLU A 41 -17.38 2.96 11.94
N MET A 42 -17.15 3.99 12.77
CA MET A 42 -17.31 5.38 12.32
C MET A 42 -16.28 5.75 11.24
N ALA A 43 -15.04 5.33 11.39
CA ALA A 43 -13.99 5.58 10.40
C ALA A 43 -14.25 4.81 9.09
N GLU A 44 -14.74 3.56 9.18
CA GLU A 44 -15.11 2.75 8.02
C GLU A 44 -16.32 3.36 7.27
N ASP A 45 -17.36 3.77 7.98
CA ASP A 45 -18.55 4.42 7.41
C ASP A 45 -18.18 5.75 6.72
N CYS A 46 -17.31 6.58 7.32
CA CYS A 46 -16.82 7.80 6.70
C CYS A 46 -16.06 7.51 5.40
N MET A 47 -15.22 6.49 5.39
CA MET A 47 -14.51 6.10 4.18
C MET A 47 -15.47 5.59 3.11
N ASP A 48 -16.50 4.83 3.49
CA ASP A 48 -17.56 4.37 2.59
C ASP A 48 -18.30 5.55 1.94
N GLU A 49 -18.72 6.56 2.73
CA GLU A 49 -19.32 7.79 2.21
C GLU A 49 -18.41 8.53 1.22
N ILE A 50 -17.12 8.67 1.55
CA ILE A 50 -16.13 9.33 0.69
C ILE A 50 -15.94 8.57 -0.62
N MET A 51 -15.75 7.24 -0.53
CA MET A 51 -15.48 6.40 -1.70
C MET A 51 -16.72 6.16 -2.56
N SER A 52 -17.92 6.38 -2.05
CA SER A 52 -19.18 6.38 -2.80
C SER A 52 -19.46 7.73 -3.48
N GLY A 53 -18.74 8.79 -3.12
CA GLY A 53 -18.99 10.16 -3.60
C GLY A 53 -20.19 10.84 -2.92
N ASP A 54 -20.60 10.36 -1.74
CA ASP A 54 -21.71 10.89 -0.97
C ASP A 54 -21.31 12.09 -0.09
N THR A 55 -20.05 12.49 -0.11
CA THR A 55 -19.49 13.64 0.59
C THR A 55 -19.17 14.79 -0.38
N SER A 56 -19.26 16.03 0.09
CA SER A 56 -18.72 17.16 -0.66
C SER A 56 -17.20 17.25 -0.50
N ASP A 57 -16.53 17.92 -1.45
CA ASP A 57 -15.09 18.18 -1.38
C ASP A 57 -14.69 18.90 -0.09
N ILE A 58 -15.55 19.79 0.42
CA ILE A 58 -15.37 20.50 1.70
C ILE A 58 -15.37 19.51 2.86
N GLN A 59 -16.32 18.57 2.90
CA GLN A 59 -16.40 17.55 3.95
C GLN A 59 -15.21 16.61 3.91
N THR A 60 -14.86 16.13 2.71
CA THR A 60 -13.68 15.26 2.50
C THR A 60 -12.40 15.97 2.93
N SER A 61 -12.23 17.24 2.53
CA SER A 61 -11.08 18.06 2.92
C SER A 61 -10.99 18.25 4.44
N ALA A 62 -12.12 18.60 5.08
CA ALA A 62 -12.17 18.78 6.52
C ALA A 62 -11.85 17.49 7.28
N PHE A 63 -12.42 16.35 6.86
CA PHE A 63 -12.16 15.04 7.46
C PHE A 63 -10.69 14.66 7.35
N LEU A 64 -10.11 14.72 6.15
CA LEU A 64 -8.71 14.36 5.91
C LEU A 64 -7.74 15.25 6.68
N THR A 65 -8.02 16.55 6.73
CA THR A 65 -7.16 17.50 7.44
C THR A 65 -7.25 17.30 8.95
N ALA A 66 -8.47 17.19 9.51
CA ALA A 66 -8.65 17.00 10.94
C ALA A 66 -8.05 15.67 11.42
N LEU A 67 -8.23 14.57 10.65
CA LEU A 67 -7.66 13.27 10.96
C LEU A 67 -6.12 13.34 10.95
N SER A 68 -5.52 13.96 9.94
CA SER A 68 -4.07 14.15 9.85
C SER A 68 -3.51 15.03 10.98
N MET A 69 -4.22 16.08 11.40
CA MET A 69 -3.81 16.97 12.49
C MET A 69 -3.95 16.32 13.86
N LYS A 70 -4.90 15.40 14.03
CA LYS A 70 -5.05 14.61 15.26
C LYS A 70 -3.95 13.54 15.35
N GLY A 71 -3.58 12.95 14.23
CA GLY A 71 -2.80 11.74 14.11
C GLY A 71 -3.70 10.49 14.12
N GLU A 72 -3.51 9.64 13.13
CA GLU A 72 -4.33 8.45 12.90
C GLU A 72 -4.01 7.34 13.93
N THR A 73 -5.05 6.71 14.48
CA THR A 73 -4.91 5.49 15.30
C THR A 73 -4.85 4.24 14.41
N ILE A 74 -4.38 3.12 14.99
CA ILE A 74 -4.34 1.82 14.30
C ILE A 74 -5.74 1.42 13.82
N ASP A 75 -6.77 1.63 14.66
CA ASP A 75 -8.15 1.27 14.32
C ASP A 75 -8.68 2.14 13.18
N GLU A 76 -8.42 3.45 13.20
CA GLU A 76 -8.80 4.38 12.13
C GLU A 76 -8.11 4.03 10.81
N ILE A 77 -6.80 3.72 10.82
CA ILE A 77 -6.08 3.29 9.62
C ILE A 77 -6.65 1.97 9.09
N THR A 78 -6.89 0.99 9.98
CA THR A 78 -7.44 -0.31 9.61
C THR A 78 -8.82 -0.17 8.99
N ALA A 79 -9.70 0.63 9.60
CA ALA A 79 -11.05 0.88 9.14
C ALA A 79 -11.06 1.58 7.77
N CYS A 80 -10.25 2.63 7.61
CA CYS A 80 -10.14 3.33 6.34
C CYS A 80 -9.60 2.44 5.22
N ALA A 81 -8.61 1.58 5.51
CA ALA A 81 -8.09 0.61 4.55
C ALA A 81 -9.15 -0.44 4.18
N SER A 82 -9.93 -0.93 5.15
CA SER A 82 -11.06 -1.83 4.93
C SER A 82 -12.11 -1.21 4.03
N GLY A 83 -12.53 0.03 4.32
CA GLY A 83 -13.45 0.80 3.50
C GLY A 83 -12.95 0.96 2.06
N MET A 84 -11.68 1.32 1.87
CA MET A 84 -11.08 1.44 0.54
C MET A 84 -11.07 0.09 -0.21
N ARG A 85 -10.77 -1.05 0.47
CA ARG A 85 -10.82 -2.39 -0.11
C ARG A 85 -12.23 -2.82 -0.55
N LYS A 86 -13.28 -2.34 0.11
CA LYS A 86 -14.68 -2.62 -0.28
C LYS A 86 -15.03 -2.01 -1.63
N HIS A 87 -14.45 -0.85 -1.96
CA HIS A 87 -14.70 -0.09 -3.18
C HIS A 87 -13.73 -0.38 -4.33
N CYS A 88 -12.77 -1.29 -4.17
CA CYS A 88 -11.88 -1.65 -5.25
C CYS A 88 -12.47 -2.75 -6.16
N VAL A 89 -12.05 -2.75 -7.42
CA VAL A 89 -12.24 -3.89 -8.32
C VAL A 89 -11.34 -5.03 -7.83
N LYS A 90 -11.92 -6.13 -7.36
CA LYS A 90 -11.15 -7.23 -6.78
C LYS A 90 -10.54 -8.12 -7.86
N LEU A 91 -9.28 -8.50 -7.67
CA LEU A 91 -8.66 -9.59 -8.41
C LEU A 91 -9.02 -10.92 -7.70
N LEU A 92 -9.86 -11.74 -8.32
CA LEU A 92 -10.29 -13.01 -7.74
C LEU A 92 -9.25 -14.10 -8.01
N HIS A 93 -8.75 -14.77 -6.98
CA HIS A 93 -7.83 -15.90 -7.04
C HIS A 93 -7.93 -16.75 -5.79
N ASP A 94 -7.32 -17.95 -5.82
CA ASP A 94 -7.29 -18.94 -4.74
C ASP A 94 -5.85 -19.23 -4.24
N MET A 95 -4.89 -18.35 -4.56
CA MET A 95 -3.48 -18.51 -4.23
C MET A 95 -3.08 -17.63 -3.05
N ASP A 96 -2.08 -18.07 -2.28
CA ASP A 96 -1.32 -17.17 -1.43
C ASP A 96 -0.46 -16.27 -2.31
N VAL A 97 -0.59 -14.96 -2.15
CA VAL A 97 0.12 -13.97 -2.97
C VAL A 97 0.89 -12.98 -2.10
N LEU A 98 2.05 -12.62 -2.60
CA LEU A 98 2.93 -11.65 -1.99
C LEU A 98 2.78 -10.28 -2.66
N GLU A 99 2.85 -9.23 -1.85
CA GLU A 99 3.07 -7.86 -2.31
C GLU A 99 4.41 -7.32 -1.81
N ILE A 100 5.11 -6.60 -2.67
CA ILE A 100 6.31 -5.82 -2.31
C ILE A 100 6.04 -4.38 -2.71
N VAL A 101 5.94 -3.48 -1.73
CA VAL A 101 5.51 -2.10 -1.96
C VAL A 101 6.07 -1.14 -0.91
N GLY A 102 6.35 0.10 -1.30
CA GLY A 102 6.60 1.19 -0.36
C GLY A 102 5.44 2.18 -0.34
N THR A 103 5.32 2.96 0.73
CA THR A 103 4.37 4.07 0.80
C THR A 103 4.66 5.17 -0.21
N GLY A 104 5.90 5.26 -0.65
CA GLY A 104 6.40 6.41 -1.35
C GLY A 104 6.51 7.65 -0.44
N GLY A 105 6.87 8.79 -1.02
CA GLY A 105 6.95 10.05 -0.29
C GLY A 105 8.14 10.16 0.68
N ASP A 106 9.08 9.24 0.61
CA ASP A 106 10.33 9.18 1.37
C ASP A 106 11.38 10.20 0.88
N ARG A 107 11.16 10.81 -0.29
CA ARG A 107 12.04 11.79 -0.95
C ARG A 107 13.45 11.27 -1.25
N SER A 108 13.65 9.95 -1.27
CA SER A 108 14.95 9.33 -1.55
C SER A 108 15.35 9.42 -3.02
N ASN A 109 14.36 9.56 -3.91
CA ASN A 109 14.56 9.45 -5.37
C ASN A 109 15.24 8.15 -5.77
N SER A 110 15.06 7.07 -5.02
CA SER A 110 15.62 5.76 -5.33
C SER A 110 15.08 5.22 -6.67
N PHE A 111 15.85 4.33 -7.30
CA PHE A 111 15.30 3.55 -8.41
C PHE A 111 14.20 2.60 -7.91
N ASN A 112 13.45 1.98 -8.82
CA ASN A 112 12.29 1.15 -8.46
C ASN A 112 12.70 -0.21 -7.84
N ILE A 113 13.19 -0.17 -6.58
CA ILE A 113 13.73 -1.32 -5.84
C ILE A 113 12.65 -2.41 -5.70
N SER A 114 11.47 -2.05 -5.14
CA SER A 114 10.38 -3.01 -4.92
C SER A 114 9.87 -3.62 -6.24
N THR A 115 9.81 -2.85 -7.33
CA THR A 115 9.39 -3.36 -8.64
C THR A 115 10.41 -4.36 -9.19
N THR A 116 11.70 -4.03 -9.14
CA THR A 116 12.76 -4.93 -9.58
C THR A 116 12.82 -6.20 -8.71
N SER A 117 12.67 -6.07 -7.39
CA SER A 117 12.59 -7.19 -6.46
C SER A 117 11.39 -8.11 -6.74
N SER A 118 10.25 -7.56 -7.12
CA SER A 118 9.05 -8.33 -7.49
C SER A 118 9.31 -9.26 -8.68
N LEU A 119 10.06 -8.81 -9.68
CA LEU A 119 10.45 -9.66 -10.82
C LEU A 119 11.33 -10.82 -10.38
N VAL A 120 12.31 -10.57 -9.50
CA VAL A 120 13.21 -11.61 -8.96
C VAL A 120 12.42 -12.64 -8.14
N VAL A 121 11.53 -12.19 -7.26
CA VAL A 121 10.72 -13.06 -6.39
C VAL A 121 9.76 -13.92 -7.20
N SER A 122 9.13 -13.35 -8.21
CA SER A 122 8.26 -14.09 -9.14
C SER A 122 9.04 -15.17 -9.90
N ALA A 123 10.25 -14.84 -10.40
CA ALA A 123 11.13 -15.79 -11.07
C ALA A 123 11.60 -16.92 -10.13
N ALA A 124 11.64 -16.69 -8.83
CA ALA A 124 11.91 -17.70 -7.82
C ALA A 124 10.68 -18.58 -7.47
N GLY A 125 9.53 -18.37 -8.13
CA GLY A 125 8.34 -19.21 -8.03
C GLY A 125 7.29 -18.74 -7.01
N VAL A 126 7.46 -17.57 -6.38
CA VAL A 126 6.46 -17.00 -5.47
C VAL A 126 5.47 -16.13 -6.24
N PRO A 127 4.15 -16.36 -6.12
CA PRO A 127 3.15 -15.53 -6.77
C PRO A 127 3.16 -14.09 -6.22
N VAL A 128 3.34 -13.09 -7.10
CA VAL A 128 3.41 -11.68 -6.74
C VAL A 128 2.25 -10.90 -7.39
N ALA A 129 1.40 -10.32 -6.57
CA ALA A 129 0.36 -9.39 -7.01
C ALA A 129 0.80 -7.96 -6.68
N LYS A 130 1.58 -7.36 -7.58
CA LYS A 130 2.13 -6.03 -7.34
C LYS A 130 1.11 -4.94 -7.62
N HIS A 131 0.69 -4.24 -6.57
CA HIS A 131 -0.10 -3.03 -6.68
C HIS A 131 0.81 -1.81 -6.84
N GLY A 132 0.44 -0.88 -7.70
CA GLY A 132 1.26 0.31 -7.90
C GLY A 132 0.61 1.37 -8.78
N ASN A 133 1.23 2.54 -8.81
CA ASN A 133 0.75 3.71 -9.56
C ASN A 133 1.92 4.39 -10.29
N ARG A 134 1.58 5.45 -11.04
CA ARG A 134 2.55 6.40 -11.58
C ARG A 134 3.20 7.21 -10.45
N ALA A 135 4.31 7.85 -10.77
CA ALA A 135 5.00 8.74 -9.85
C ALA A 135 4.06 9.84 -9.34
N ALA A 136 4.07 10.07 -8.02
CA ALA A 136 3.40 11.21 -7.41
C ALA A 136 4.37 12.34 -7.06
N SER A 137 5.52 12.01 -6.48
CA SER A 137 6.57 12.96 -6.07
C SER A 137 7.97 12.57 -6.54
N SER A 138 8.17 11.33 -6.95
CA SER A 138 9.43 10.84 -7.54
C SER A 138 9.46 11.07 -9.05
N LYS A 139 10.61 10.78 -9.68
CA LYS A 139 10.76 10.88 -11.14
C LYS A 139 10.17 9.69 -11.91
N CYS A 140 9.92 8.56 -11.23
CA CYS A 140 9.49 7.32 -11.86
C CYS A 140 8.75 6.44 -10.83
N GLY A 141 7.47 6.18 -11.07
CA GLY A 141 6.66 5.24 -10.29
C GLY A 141 6.77 3.81 -10.82
N ALA A 142 6.12 2.86 -10.12
CA ALA A 142 6.10 1.46 -10.53
C ALA A 142 5.48 1.26 -11.92
N ALA A 143 4.39 1.96 -12.22
CA ALA A 143 3.75 1.93 -13.54
C ALA A 143 4.66 2.46 -14.64
N ASP A 144 5.36 3.57 -14.37
CA ASP A 144 6.20 4.23 -15.35
C ASP A 144 7.40 3.35 -15.77
N VAL A 145 8.07 2.72 -14.80
CA VAL A 145 9.20 1.83 -15.12
C VAL A 145 8.74 0.56 -15.84
N LEU A 146 7.57 0.01 -15.49
CA LEU A 146 7.03 -1.17 -16.17
C LEU A 146 6.66 -0.88 -17.63
N GLU A 147 6.07 0.28 -17.92
CA GLU A 147 5.84 0.73 -19.31
C GLU A 147 7.15 0.90 -20.09
N ALA A 148 8.18 1.50 -19.48
CA ALA A 148 9.50 1.62 -20.09
C ALA A 148 10.22 0.27 -20.29
N LEU A 149 9.83 -0.75 -19.51
CA LEU A 149 10.26 -2.14 -19.71
C LEU A 149 9.47 -2.86 -20.83
N GLY A 150 8.40 -2.25 -21.35
CA GLY A 150 7.56 -2.81 -22.41
C GLY A 150 6.35 -3.60 -21.87
N VAL A 151 6.02 -3.46 -20.59
CA VAL A 151 4.87 -4.14 -19.97
C VAL A 151 3.60 -3.34 -20.23
N ASN A 152 2.55 -4.01 -20.73
CA ASN A 152 1.21 -3.41 -20.78
C ASN A 152 0.60 -3.39 -19.37
N ILE A 153 0.50 -2.21 -18.78
CA ILE A 153 -0.01 -2.02 -17.41
C ILE A 153 -1.54 -1.87 -17.34
N THR A 154 -2.23 -1.73 -18.48
CA THR A 154 -3.69 -1.48 -18.55
C THR A 154 -4.49 -2.72 -18.91
N VAL A 155 -3.99 -3.90 -18.58
CA VAL A 155 -4.69 -5.16 -18.78
C VAL A 155 -5.91 -5.29 -17.88
N SER A 156 -6.93 -6.08 -18.32
CA SER A 156 -8.11 -6.33 -17.52
C SER A 156 -7.82 -7.17 -16.27
N PRO A 157 -8.70 -7.17 -15.25
CA PRO A 157 -8.57 -8.02 -14.08
C PRO A 157 -8.46 -9.51 -14.41
N GLU A 158 -9.22 -10.00 -15.41
CA GLU A 158 -9.17 -11.38 -15.88
C GLU A 158 -7.80 -11.72 -16.47
N LYS A 159 -7.22 -10.77 -17.23
CA LYS A 159 -5.86 -10.95 -17.77
C LYS A 159 -4.81 -10.91 -16.69
N SER A 160 -4.97 -10.05 -15.68
CA SER A 160 -4.08 -10.03 -14.50
C SER A 160 -4.13 -11.36 -13.74
N GLN A 161 -5.32 -11.96 -13.57
CA GLN A 161 -5.49 -13.29 -12.98
C GLN A 161 -4.78 -14.37 -13.80
N GLU A 162 -4.93 -14.33 -15.13
CA GLU A 162 -4.24 -15.27 -16.03
C GLU A 162 -2.73 -15.17 -15.92
N LEU A 163 -2.18 -13.94 -15.89
CA LEU A 163 -0.74 -13.69 -15.73
C LEU A 163 -0.23 -14.22 -14.39
N LEU A 164 -0.96 -13.92 -13.30
CA LEU A 164 -0.60 -14.41 -11.98
C LEU A 164 -0.49 -15.94 -11.94
N LYS A 165 -1.44 -16.64 -12.58
CA LYS A 165 -1.42 -18.12 -12.69
C LYS A 165 -0.33 -18.67 -13.59
N LYS A 166 -0.01 -17.98 -14.69
CA LYS A 166 0.93 -18.53 -15.72
C LYS A 166 2.39 -18.19 -15.46
N ILE A 167 2.65 -16.99 -14.94
CA ILE A 167 4.01 -16.45 -14.79
C ILE A 167 4.31 -15.94 -13.38
N ASN A 168 3.45 -16.24 -12.41
CA ASN A 168 3.58 -15.88 -10.98
C ASN A 168 3.68 -14.37 -10.72
N ILE A 169 3.27 -13.50 -11.65
CA ILE A 169 3.25 -12.06 -11.41
C ILE A 169 2.15 -11.38 -12.21
N CYS A 170 1.48 -10.43 -11.56
CA CYS A 170 0.64 -9.45 -12.24
C CYS A 170 0.90 -8.06 -11.68
N PHE A 171 0.63 -7.03 -12.49
CA PHE A 171 0.64 -5.65 -12.06
C PHE A 171 -0.79 -5.11 -11.97
N LEU A 172 -1.15 -4.62 -10.79
CA LEU A 172 -2.46 -4.06 -10.50
C LEU A 172 -2.33 -2.53 -10.53
N PHE A 173 -2.61 -1.95 -11.71
CA PHE A 173 -2.51 -0.51 -11.89
C PHE A 173 -3.61 0.21 -11.09
N ALA A 174 -3.23 1.00 -10.10
CA ALA A 174 -4.15 1.58 -9.12
C ALA A 174 -5.35 2.32 -9.75
N GLN A 175 -5.16 2.99 -10.88
CA GLN A 175 -6.24 3.72 -11.55
C GLN A 175 -7.33 2.79 -12.12
N ASN A 176 -6.99 1.55 -12.48
CA ASN A 176 -7.95 0.57 -13.01
C ASN A 176 -8.72 -0.14 -11.89
N TYR A 177 -8.13 -0.24 -10.70
CA TYR A 177 -8.71 -1.00 -9.58
C TYR A 177 -9.40 -0.12 -8.54
N HIS A 178 -8.94 1.11 -8.33
CA HIS A 178 -9.49 2.06 -7.35
C HIS A 178 -10.22 3.21 -8.05
N ILE A 179 -11.28 2.89 -8.80
CA ILE A 179 -12.06 3.87 -9.58
C ILE A 179 -12.65 4.95 -8.69
N SER A 180 -13.02 4.62 -7.45
CA SER A 180 -13.57 5.54 -6.46
C SER A 180 -12.58 6.65 -6.02
N MET A 181 -11.29 6.49 -6.30
CA MET A 181 -10.31 7.55 -6.03
C MET A 181 -10.57 8.84 -6.82
N LYS A 182 -11.40 8.80 -7.86
CA LYS A 182 -11.85 10.00 -8.58
C LYS A 182 -12.54 11.02 -7.68
N TYR A 183 -13.15 10.61 -6.58
CA TYR A 183 -13.81 11.48 -5.61
C TYR A 183 -12.82 12.12 -4.61
N VAL A 184 -11.63 11.57 -4.48
CA VAL A 184 -10.64 11.98 -3.48
C VAL A 184 -9.44 12.68 -4.12
N ALA A 185 -9.04 12.26 -5.32
CA ALA A 185 -7.82 12.75 -5.97
C ALA A 185 -7.78 14.28 -6.16
N PRO A 186 -8.88 14.96 -6.57
CA PRO A 186 -8.90 16.42 -6.67
C PRO A 186 -8.66 17.09 -5.32
N VAL A 187 -9.36 16.64 -4.27
CA VAL A 187 -9.22 17.17 -2.91
C VAL A 187 -7.79 17.02 -2.39
N ARG A 188 -7.18 15.85 -2.55
CA ARG A 188 -5.80 15.61 -2.13
C ARG A 188 -4.80 16.50 -2.85
N LYS A 189 -5.02 16.70 -4.16
CA LYS A 189 -4.17 17.58 -4.99
C LYS A 189 -4.22 19.03 -4.51
N GLU A 190 -5.39 19.51 -4.17
CA GLU A 190 -5.63 20.88 -3.70
C GLU A 190 -5.11 21.10 -2.28
N LEU A 191 -5.30 20.12 -1.39
CA LEU A 191 -4.78 20.17 -0.03
C LEU A 191 -3.24 20.23 0.01
N GLY A 192 -2.53 19.50 -0.86
CA GLY A 192 -1.08 19.49 -0.94
C GLY A 192 -0.34 19.02 0.32
N ILE A 193 -1.06 18.47 1.31
CA ILE A 193 -0.51 17.92 2.56
C ILE A 193 -0.53 16.40 2.58
N ARG A 194 0.21 15.80 3.49
CA ARG A 194 0.08 14.37 3.78
C ARG A 194 -1.25 14.11 4.50
N THR A 195 -1.92 13.05 4.09
CA THR A 195 -3.17 12.56 4.69
C THR A 195 -3.08 11.05 4.82
N ILE A 196 -4.07 10.42 5.45
CA ILE A 196 -4.16 8.96 5.58
C ILE A 196 -3.99 8.24 4.23
N PHE A 197 -4.38 8.84 3.10
CA PHE A 197 -4.20 8.25 1.76
C PHE A 197 -2.73 8.08 1.35
N ASN A 198 -1.77 8.64 2.07
CA ASN A 198 -0.35 8.39 1.81
C ASN A 198 0.11 7.02 2.30
N ILE A 199 -0.67 6.38 3.18
CA ILE A 199 -0.39 5.03 3.69
C ILE A 199 -1.43 4.01 3.24
N LEU A 200 -2.63 4.42 2.81
CA LEU A 200 -3.70 3.50 2.44
C LEU A 200 -3.43 2.71 1.14
N GLY A 201 -2.68 3.28 0.18
CA GLY A 201 -2.39 2.60 -1.09
C GLY A 201 -1.81 1.20 -0.90
N PRO A 202 -0.69 1.02 -0.18
CA PRO A 202 -0.12 -0.29 0.14
C PRO A 202 -1.03 -1.20 0.97
N LEU A 203 -1.97 -0.64 1.73
CA LEU A 203 -2.90 -1.40 2.58
C LEU A 203 -4.14 -1.89 1.82
N ALA A 204 -4.34 -1.44 0.59
CA ALA A 204 -5.54 -1.69 -0.19
C ALA A 204 -5.28 -2.47 -1.49
N ASN A 205 -4.38 -3.47 -1.45
CA ASN A 205 -4.10 -4.32 -2.59
C ASN A 205 -5.37 -5.05 -3.08
N PRO A 206 -5.76 -4.90 -4.36
CA PRO A 206 -6.98 -5.50 -4.92
C PRO A 206 -7.00 -7.03 -4.94
N ALA A 207 -5.82 -7.68 -4.87
CA ALA A 207 -5.71 -9.13 -4.77
C ALA A 207 -5.86 -9.64 -3.32
N GLY A 208 -5.94 -8.74 -2.31
CA GLY A 208 -6.01 -9.17 -0.92
C GLY A 208 -4.77 -9.95 -0.48
N ALA A 209 -3.58 -9.48 -0.87
CA ALA A 209 -2.32 -10.13 -0.56
C ALA A 209 -2.23 -10.49 0.94
N ASN A 210 -1.94 -11.75 1.22
CA ASN A 210 -1.81 -12.29 2.58
C ASN A 210 -0.36 -12.41 3.05
N MET A 211 0.59 -12.09 2.16
CA MET A 211 2.00 -11.91 2.44
C MET A 211 2.44 -10.53 1.94
N GLN A 212 3.22 -9.80 2.73
CA GLN A 212 3.59 -8.43 2.34
C GLN A 212 4.93 -7.97 2.90
N LEU A 213 5.79 -7.45 2.02
CA LEU A 213 6.93 -6.61 2.37
C LEU A 213 6.55 -5.16 2.09
N MET A 214 6.40 -4.37 3.15
CA MET A 214 5.95 -2.98 3.04
C MET A 214 6.97 -2.01 3.62
N GLY A 215 7.48 -1.11 2.79
CA GLY A 215 8.29 0.02 3.24
C GLY A 215 7.44 1.22 3.67
N VAL A 216 7.89 1.94 4.69
CA VAL A 216 7.23 3.15 5.19
C VAL A 216 8.19 4.34 5.20
N TYR A 217 7.65 5.56 4.98
CA TYR A 217 8.44 6.79 4.89
C TYR A 217 8.91 7.35 6.26
N SER A 218 8.47 6.76 7.36
CA SER A 218 8.85 7.17 8.73
C SER A 218 9.00 5.96 9.63
N LYS A 219 10.00 6.02 10.52
CA LYS A 219 10.25 4.96 11.52
C LYS A 219 9.04 4.74 12.44
N ASP A 220 8.35 5.81 12.80
CA ASP A 220 7.20 5.76 13.73
C ASP A 220 6.01 4.99 13.16
N LEU A 221 5.98 4.74 11.83
CA LEU A 221 4.95 3.95 11.17
C LEU A 221 5.24 2.44 11.17
N VAL A 222 6.45 2.00 11.49
CA VAL A 222 6.87 0.60 11.34
C VAL A 222 5.97 -0.34 12.15
N GLU A 223 5.84 -0.14 13.44
CA GLU A 223 5.00 -1.00 14.31
C GLU A 223 3.51 -0.78 14.12
N PRO A 224 2.97 0.47 14.06
CA PRO A 224 1.55 0.68 13.82
C PRO A 224 1.07 0.05 12.51
N ILE A 225 1.82 0.21 11.41
CA ILE A 225 1.43 -0.35 10.11
C ILE A 225 1.53 -1.89 10.11
N ALA A 226 2.51 -2.48 10.81
CA ALA A 226 2.56 -3.93 10.97
C ALA A 226 1.31 -4.46 11.70
N LYS A 227 0.83 -3.75 12.72
CA LYS A 227 -0.41 -4.10 13.41
C LYS A 227 -1.63 -3.95 12.50
N VAL A 228 -1.70 -2.87 11.71
CA VAL A 228 -2.75 -2.67 10.69
C VAL A 228 -2.75 -3.81 9.68
N LEU A 229 -1.60 -4.18 9.12
CA LEU A 229 -1.50 -5.30 8.16
C LEU A 229 -1.98 -6.61 8.76
N SER A 230 -1.60 -6.90 10.00
CA SER A 230 -2.08 -8.09 10.73
C SER A 230 -3.61 -8.06 10.91
N ASN A 231 -4.18 -6.92 11.28
CA ASN A 231 -5.64 -6.75 11.41
C ASN A 231 -6.36 -6.91 10.05
N LEU A 232 -5.71 -6.53 8.95
CA LEU A 232 -6.23 -6.66 7.58
C LEU A 232 -6.03 -8.06 6.98
N GLY A 233 -5.48 -9.03 7.74
CA GLY A 233 -5.38 -10.43 7.35
C GLY A 233 -4.05 -10.84 6.73
N VAL A 234 -3.02 -10.00 6.79
CA VAL A 234 -1.65 -10.41 6.40
C VAL A 234 -1.13 -11.40 7.43
N LYS A 235 -0.83 -12.61 6.99
CA LYS A 235 -0.35 -13.72 7.85
C LYS A 235 1.15 -13.63 8.09
N ASN A 236 1.92 -13.41 7.03
CA ASN A 236 3.35 -13.25 7.07
C ASN A 236 3.74 -11.93 6.39
N GLY A 237 4.57 -11.14 7.02
CA GLY A 237 4.98 -9.87 6.45
C GLY A 237 6.09 -9.17 7.20
N MET A 238 6.59 -8.12 6.61
CA MET A 238 7.52 -7.19 7.24
C MET A 238 7.14 -5.76 6.89
N VAL A 239 7.12 -4.89 7.89
CA VAL A 239 7.11 -3.45 7.68
C VAL A 239 8.51 -2.94 7.97
N VAL A 240 9.06 -2.18 7.03
CA VAL A 240 10.48 -1.80 7.05
C VAL A 240 10.68 -0.31 6.86
N PHE A 241 11.75 0.22 7.44
CA PHE A 241 12.21 1.59 7.26
C PHE A 241 13.72 1.63 7.27
N GLY A 242 14.33 1.98 6.15
CA GLY A 242 15.76 2.27 6.05
C GLY A 242 16.11 3.51 6.86
N GLN A 243 17.07 3.41 7.79
CA GLN A 243 17.42 4.50 8.70
C GLN A 243 18.08 5.70 8.00
N ASP A 244 18.36 5.59 6.71
CA ASP A 244 18.73 6.68 5.81
C ASP A 244 17.50 7.37 5.18
N GLY A 245 16.29 7.02 5.61
CA GLY A 245 15.02 7.59 5.17
C GLY A 245 14.40 6.88 3.97
N LEU A 246 14.85 5.65 3.63
CA LEU A 246 14.35 4.87 2.52
C LEU A 246 13.14 4.04 2.95
N ASP A 247 12.07 4.02 2.16
CA ASP A 247 10.91 3.15 2.34
C ASP A 247 11.11 1.74 1.75
N GLU A 248 12.30 1.17 2.01
CA GLU A 248 12.74 -0.17 1.57
C GLU A 248 13.76 -0.72 2.57
N ILE A 249 14.16 -1.98 2.43
CA ILE A 249 15.37 -2.48 3.10
C ILE A 249 16.57 -1.83 2.44
N SER A 250 17.32 -1.02 3.20
CA SER A 250 18.42 -0.24 2.68
C SER A 250 19.69 -1.06 2.52
N ALA A 251 20.41 -0.84 1.41
CA ALA A 251 21.78 -1.31 1.22
C ALA A 251 22.83 -0.28 1.68
N SER A 252 22.41 0.91 2.11
CA SER A 252 23.30 2.00 2.56
C SER A 252 23.24 2.28 4.07
N ALA A 253 22.24 1.73 4.76
CA ALA A 253 22.02 1.97 6.20
C ALA A 253 21.42 0.75 6.91
N PRO A 254 21.39 0.73 8.26
CA PRO A 254 20.53 -0.20 8.98
C PRO A 254 19.06 -0.01 8.61
N THR A 255 18.26 -1.07 8.74
CA THR A 255 16.83 -1.04 8.50
C THR A 255 16.08 -1.47 9.75
N SER A 256 15.13 -0.65 10.20
CA SER A 256 14.17 -1.02 11.24
C SER A 256 13.11 -1.92 10.65
N VAL A 257 12.80 -3.03 11.31
CA VAL A 257 11.85 -4.06 10.84
C VAL A 257 10.85 -4.34 11.93
N CYS A 258 9.56 -4.46 11.57
CA CYS A 258 8.57 -5.15 12.37
C CYS A 258 8.02 -6.32 11.54
N GLU A 259 8.36 -7.53 11.94
CA GLU A 259 7.95 -8.78 11.31
C GLU A 259 6.59 -9.23 11.84
N ILE A 260 5.74 -9.69 10.94
CA ILE A 260 4.46 -10.34 11.21
C ILE A 260 4.63 -11.83 10.87
N ARG A 261 4.41 -12.70 11.85
CA ARG A 261 4.40 -14.14 11.65
C ARG A 261 3.26 -14.76 12.46
N ASP A 262 2.28 -15.33 11.76
CA ASP A 262 1.09 -15.93 12.41
C ASP A 262 0.42 -15.00 13.44
N GLY A 263 0.27 -13.72 13.08
CA GLY A 263 -0.32 -12.68 13.93
C GLY A 263 0.55 -12.17 15.08
N LYS A 264 1.75 -12.71 15.25
CA LYS A 264 2.75 -12.21 16.21
C LYS A 264 3.63 -11.15 15.58
N LEU A 265 3.92 -10.09 16.33
CA LEU A 265 4.79 -9.01 15.90
C LEU A 265 6.14 -9.09 16.61
N SER A 266 7.23 -8.89 15.87
CA SER A 266 8.58 -8.85 16.39
C SER A 266 9.37 -7.71 15.75
N SER A 267 9.91 -6.79 16.56
CA SER A 267 10.69 -5.65 16.08
C SER A 267 12.18 -5.88 16.29
N TYR A 268 12.96 -5.59 15.27
CA TYR A 268 14.43 -5.69 15.26
C TYR A 268 15.05 -4.78 14.21
N VAL A 269 16.37 -4.75 14.18
CA VAL A 269 17.16 -4.01 13.18
C VAL A 269 18.01 -4.99 12.40
N ILE A 270 18.06 -4.84 11.10
CA ILE A 270 18.97 -5.57 10.20
C ILE A 270 19.95 -4.60 9.56
N THR A 271 21.11 -5.13 9.16
CA THR A 271 22.14 -4.37 8.42
C THR A 271 22.62 -5.16 7.22
N PRO A 272 23.12 -4.51 6.16
CA PRO A 272 23.66 -5.19 4.98
C PRO A 272 24.78 -6.18 5.32
N GLU A 273 25.60 -5.87 6.31
CA GLU A 273 26.75 -6.67 6.74
C GLU A 273 26.34 -8.05 7.28
N GLN A 274 25.16 -8.14 7.93
CA GLN A 274 24.61 -9.44 8.40
C GLN A 274 24.37 -10.43 7.27
N PHE A 275 24.22 -9.92 6.04
CA PHE A 275 24.03 -10.70 4.81
C PHE A 275 25.29 -10.78 3.93
N GLY A 276 26.46 -10.43 4.49
CA GLY A 276 27.73 -10.45 3.78
C GLY A 276 27.88 -9.35 2.72
N MET A 277 27.11 -8.28 2.82
CA MET A 277 27.13 -7.16 1.89
C MET A 277 27.79 -5.93 2.52
N ALA A 278 28.76 -5.32 1.84
CA ALA A 278 29.27 -4.01 2.22
C ALA A 278 28.21 -2.95 1.94
N ARG A 279 28.12 -1.94 2.80
CA ARG A 279 27.25 -0.78 2.56
C ARG A 279 27.71 -0.02 1.34
N CYS A 280 26.74 0.37 0.52
CA CYS A 280 26.96 1.37 -0.51
C CYS A 280 26.68 2.78 0.02
N SER A 281 27.00 3.82 -0.74
CA SER A 281 26.51 5.16 -0.46
C SER A 281 25.02 5.27 -0.81
N LYS A 282 24.30 6.18 -0.15
CA LYS A 282 22.89 6.45 -0.48
C LYS A 282 22.74 6.92 -1.93
N ASP A 283 23.69 7.71 -2.43
CA ASP A 283 23.68 8.23 -3.79
C ASP A 283 23.75 7.13 -4.85
N GLU A 284 24.37 5.99 -4.55
CA GLU A 284 24.35 4.83 -5.43
C GLU A 284 22.95 4.26 -5.65
N LEU A 285 22.00 4.50 -4.75
CA LEU A 285 20.63 4.00 -4.86
C LEU A 285 19.71 4.93 -5.67
N ILE A 286 20.17 6.13 -6.01
CA ILE A 286 19.38 7.10 -6.78
C ILE A 286 19.03 6.53 -8.15
N GLY A 287 17.76 6.71 -8.52
CA GLY A 287 17.22 6.44 -9.84
C GLY A 287 17.08 7.70 -10.69
N GLY A 288 16.44 7.54 -11.83
CA GLY A 288 16.20 8.61 -12.78
C GLY A 288 14.79 8.59 -13.35
N PHE A 289 14.68 8.97 -14.61
CA PHE A 289 13.45 8.89 -15.39
C PHE A 289 13.12 7.43 -15.77
N PRO A 290 11.92 7.14 -16.30
CA PRO A 290 11.48 5.77 -16.57
C PRO A 290 12.46 4.93 -17.39
N GLU A 291 13.03 5.49 -18.45
CA GLU A 291 13.99 4.80 -19.32
C GLU A 291 15.29 4.45 -18.59
N GLU A 292 15.78 5.36 -17.73
CA GLU A 292 16.97 5.15 -16.92
C GLU A 292 16.72 4.04 -15.89
N ASN A 293 15.57 4.06 -15.22
CA ASN A 293 15.19 3.05 -14.24
C ASN A 293 14.93 1.68 -14.90
N ALA A 294 14.35 1.66 -16.10
CA ALA A 294 14.21 0.45 -16.90
C ALA A 294 15.57 -0.16 -17.27
N LYS A 295 16.55 0.70 -17.64
CA LYS A 295 17.93 0.27 -17.89
C LYS A 295 18.56 -0.30 -16.62
N ILE A 296 18.46 0.39 -15.47
CA ILE A 296 18.96 -0.09 -14.18
C ILE A 296 18.37 -1.49 -13.86
N THR A 297 17.06 -1.66 -14.02
CA THR A 297 16.39 -2.95 -13.80
C THR A 297 16.96 -4.04 -14.71
N ARG A 298 17.10 -3.77 -16.02
CA ARG A 298 17.70 -4.76 -16.97
C ARG A 298 19.14 -5.08 -16.61
N ASP A 299 19.96 -4.09 -16.27
CA ASP A 299 21.37 -4.29 -15.90
C ASP A 299 21.48 -5.19 -14.66
N ILE A 300 20.65 -4.96 -13.64
CA ILE A 300 20.60 -5.80 -12.42
C ILE A 300 20.19 -7.23 -12.77
N LEU A 301 19.14 -7.42 -13.57
CA LEU A 301 18.66 -8.74 -13.97
C LEU A 301 19.69 -9.50 -14.86
N ASN A 302 20.51 -8.75 -15.59
CA ASN A 302 21.64 -9.30 -16.35
C ASN A 302 22.91 -9.54 -15.50
N GLY A 303 22.84 -9.35 -14.19
CA GLY A 303 23.90 -9.71 -13.24
C GLY A 303 24.88 -8.58 -12.91
N GLN A 304 24.63 -7.33 -13.29
CA GLN A 304 25.46 -6.20 -12.88
C GLN A 304 25.54 -6.09 -11.37
N LYS A 305 26.76 -6.08 -10.83
CA LYS A 305 27.03 -5.95 -9.39
C LYS A 305 27.02 -4.49 -8.95
N GLY A 306 26.89 -4.25 -7.63
CA GLY A 306 26.93 -2.92 -7.02
C GLY A 306 25.81 -2.69 -6.03
N GLY A 307 25.73 -1.49 -5.45
CA GLY A 307 24.77 -1.11 -4.41
C GLY A 307 23.31 -1.32 -4.82
N LYS A 308 22.95 -0.98 -6.06
CA LYS A 308 21.58 -1.18 -6.58
C LYS A 308 21.17 -2.67 -6.59
N ARG A 309 22.08 -3.57 -7.07
CA ARG A 309 21.82 -5.00 -7.02
C ARG A 309 21.68 -5.50 -5.58
N ASN A 310 22.54 -5.04 -4.67
CA ASN A 310 22.47 -5.43 -3.27
C ASN A 310 21.14 -5.03 -2.64
N ALA A 311 20.63 -3.84 -2.92
CA ALA A 311 19.30 -3.40 -2.47
C ALA A 311 18.20 -4.35 -2.98
N VAL A 312 18.22 -4.73 -4.27
CA VAL A 312 17.26 -5.69 -4.82
C VAL A 312 17.39 -7.06 -4.15
N VAL A 313 18.60 -7.56 -3.92
CA VAL A 313 18.83 -8.86 -3.29
C VAL A 313 18.33 -8.88 -1.85
N LEU A 314 18.55 -7.80 -1.07
CA LEU A 314 18.06 -7.68 0.29
C LEU A 314 16.51 -7.70 0.34
N ASN A 315 15.86 -6.88 -0.48
CA ASN A 315 14.40 -6.80 -0.52
C ASN A 315 13.77 -8.08 -1.09
N ALA A 316 14.33 -8.66 -2.16
CA ALA A 316 13.87 -9.93 -2.70
C ALA A 316 14.10 -11.09 -1.71
N GLY A 317 15.23 -11.12 -1.02
CA GLY A 317 15.54 -12.12 0.00
C GLY A 317 14.56 -12.09 1.17
N ALA A 318 14.24 -10.89 1.68
CA ALA A 318 13.23 -10.71 2.72
C ALA A 318 11.84 -11.14 2.24
N ALA A 319 11.46 -10.79 1.03
CA ALA A 319 10.20 -11.19 0.42
C ALA A 319 10.08 -12.72 0.25
N LEU A 320 11.15 -13.39 -0.17
CA LEU A 320 11.23 -14.86 -0.25
C LEU A 320 11.18 -15.51 1.14
N TYR A 321 11.77 -14.88 2.17
CA TYR A 321 11.67 -15.34 3.55
C TYR A 321 10.24 -15.24 4.09
N ILE A 322 9.53 -14.17 3.78
CA ILE A 322 8.10 -13.98 4.12
C ILE A 322 7.24 -15.07 3.50
N ALA A 323 7.57 -15.51 2.29
CA ALA A 323 6.79 -16.48 1.51
C ALA A 323 7.02 -17.95 1.92
N LYS A 324 7.92 -18.21 2.86
CA LYS A 324 8.16 -19.54 3.44
C LYS A 324 7.22 -19.82 4.60
#